data_cf5225899c21bf2bf74c6f4b5f6f9cc5
#
_entry.id   cf5225899c21bf2bf74c6f4b5f6f9cc5
#
_cell.length_a   1.000
_cell.length_b   1.000
_cell.length_c   1.000
_cell.angle_alpha   90.00
_cell.angle_beta   90.00
_cell.angle_gamma   90.00
#
_symmetry.space_group_name_H-M   'P 1'
#
loop_
_entity.id
_entity.type
_entity.pdbx_description
1 polymer ?
#
loop_
_entity_poly.entity_id
_entity_poly.type
_entity_poly.pdbx_seq_one_letter_code
_entity_poly.pdbx_strand_id
1 'polypeptide(L)'
;MNKKKVFIIGFISFTILLSSLIAIFNYKQEKYNIVNINGIQIKGDTTRYPVKLVEKVDGDTIVVVFNNKQLKVRYLLVDTPETVKPGISVQKYGPEASELNGEILKKAKNIELEFDVYQKEDKYHRALCYVYADGKSVQEQLLIAGLAEIKYVKEPDTRYLKTFKKAQNIAKSNKRNLWS
;
A
#
# COMPACT_ATOMS: atom_id res chain seq x y z
N MET A 1 -10.72 -42.17 -40.43
CA MET A 1 -9.96 -41.83 -39.20
C MET A 1 -10.55 -42.64 -38.04
N ASN A 2 -9.71 -43.41 -37.32
CA ASN A 2 -10.18 -44.37 -36.32
C ASN A 2 -10.72 -43.63 -35.08
N LYS A 3 -11.97 -43.93 -34.65
CA LYS A 3 -12.66 -43.28 -33.51
C LYS A 3 -11.81 -43.26 -32.23
N LYS A 4 -10.95 -44.28 -32.00
CA LYS A 4 -10.00 -44.31 -30.90
C LYS A 4 -8.93 -43.23 -31.00
N LYS A 5 -8.39 -42.91 -32.20
CA LYS A 5 -7.43 -41.84 -32.40
C LYS A 5 -8.02 -40.46 -32.13
N VAL A 6 -9.28 -40.21 -32.52
CA VAL A 6 -9.97 -38.94 -32.26
C VAL A 6 -10.20 -38.73 -30.76
N PHE A 7 -10.55 -39.80 -30.03
CA PHE A 7 -10.76 -39.72 -28.58
C PHE A 7 -9.45 -39.43 -27.82
N ILE A 8 -8.34 -40.05 -28.23
CA ILE A 8 -7.02 -39.81 -27.64
C ILE A 8 -6.54 -38.39 -27.90
N ILE A 9 -6.72 -37.87 -29.12
CA ILE A 9 -6.33 -36.49 -29.46
C ILE A 9 -7.18 -35.48 -28.67
N GLY A 10 -8.49 -35.71 -28.52
CA GLY A 10 -9.36 -34.86 -27.72
C GLY A 10 -9.00 -34.86 -26.22
N PHE A 11 -8.61 -36.02 -25.67
CA PHE A 11 -8.21 -36.16 -24.29
C PHE A 11 -6.86 -35.45 -24.02
N ILE A 12 -5.88 -35.59 -24.92
CA ILE A 12 -4.57 -34.88 -24.84
C ILE A 12 -4.77 -33.37 -24.94
N SER A 13 -5.62 -32.91 -25.85
CA SER A 13 -5.92 -31.47 -25.99
C SER A 13 -6.57 -30.90 -24.73
N PHE A 14 -7.50 -31.63 -24.11
CA PHE A 14 -8.17 -31.23 -22.88
C PHE A 14 -7.20 -31.15 -21.69
N THR A 15 -6.27 -32.13 -21.56
CA THR A 15 -5.28 -32.14 -20.47
C THR A 15 -4.28 -31.01 -20.61
N ILE A 16 -3.85 -30.66 -21.83
CA ILE A 16 -2.96 -29.51 -22.08
C ILE A 16 -3.68 -28.20 -21.75
N LEU A 17 -4.95 -28.07 -22.14
CA LEU A 17 -5.73 -26.87 -21.80
C LEU A 17 -5.90 -26.70 -20.29
N LEU A 18 -6.21 -27.79 -19.58
CA LEU A 18 -6.37 -27.78 -18.12
C LEU A 18 -5.06 -27.45 -17.41
N SER A 19 -3.94 -28.04 -17.86
CA SER A 19 -2.61 -27.73 -17.27
C SER A 19 -2.21 -26.26 -17.50
N SER A 20 -2.50 -25.69 -18.66
CA SER A 20 -2.23 -24.28 -18.93
C SER A 20 -3.09 -23.35 -18.08
N LEU A 21 -4.37 -23.69 -17.84
CA LEU A 21 -5.25 -22.93 -16.95
C LEU A 21 -4.77 -22.98 -15.49
N ILE A 22 -4.33 -24.16 -15.03
CA ILE A 22 -3.74 -24.32 -13.69
C ILE A 22 -2.44 -23.52 -13.57
N ALA A 23 -1.58 -23.54 -14.59
CA ALA A 23 -0.33 -22.77 -14.60
C ALA A 23 -0.61 -21.25 -14.57
N ILE A 24 -1.58 -20.76 -15.33
CA ILE A 24 -2.01 -19.36 -15.31
C ILE A 24 -2.59 -18.99 -13.94
N PHE A 25 -3.40 -19.86 -13.35
CA PHE A 25 -3.97 -19.64 -12.02
C PHE A 25 -2.87 -19.59 -10.96
N ASN A 26 -1.93 -20.53 -10.96
CA ASN A 26 -0.80 -20.55 -10.04
C ASN A 26 0.11 -19.34 -10.23
N TYR A 27 0.41 -18.94 -11.48
CA TYR A 27 1.17 -17.72 -11.77
C TYR A 27 0.48 -16.46 -11.22
N LYS A 28 -0.85 -16.35 -11.33
CA LYS A 28 -1.61 -15.25 -10.72
C LYS A 28 -1.56 -15.29 -9.20
N GLN A 29 -1.60 -16.48 -8.59
CA GLN A 29 -1.50 -16.63 -7.13
C GLN A 29 -0.09 -16.29 -6.61
N GLU A 30 0.95 -16.70 -7.31
CA GLU A 30 2.34 -16.38 -6.96
C GLU A 30 2.64 -14.87 -7.06
N LYS A 31 1.97 -14.17 -7.97
CA LYS A 31 2.12 -12.72 -8.12
C LYS A 31 1.63 -11.94 -6.90
N TYR A 32 0.63 -12.45 -6.19
CA TYR A 32 0.01 -11.77 -5.05
C TYR A 32 0.21 -12.60 -3.79
N ASN A 33 0.93 -12.07 -2.82
CA ASN A 33 0.97 -12.65 -1.49
C ASN A 33 -0.37 -12.40 -0.78
N ILE A 34 -1.26 -13.40 -0.79
CA ILE A 34 -2.58 -13.30 -0.16
C ILE A 34 -2.41 -13.54 1.34
N VAL A 35 -2.84 -12.59 2.14
CA VAL A 35 -2.82 -12.69 3.61
C VAL A 35 -4.21 -12.42 4.18
N ASN A 36 -4.46 -12.93 5.37
CA ASN A 36 -5.68 -12.64 6.11
C ASN A 36 -5.38 -11.55 7.14
N ILE A 37 -6.04 -10.40 7.00
CA ILE A 37 -5.97 -9.30 7.99
C ILE A 37 -7.36 -9.11 8.57
N ASN A 38 -7.49 -9.36 9.86
CA ASN A 38 -8.75 -9.21 10.61
C ASN A 38 -9.95 -9.97 9.98
N GLY A 39 -9.71 -11.14 9.37
CA GLY A 39 -10.75 -11.94 8.73
C GLY A 39 -11.02 -11.62 7.26
N ILE A 40 -10.34 -10.62 6.68
CA ILE A 40 -10.45 -10.27 5.27
C ILE A 40 -9.23 -10.77 4.51
N GLN A 41 -9.47 -11.45 3.37
CA GLN A 41 -8.40 -11.85 2.45
C GLN A 41 -7.92 -10.66 1.62
N ILE A 42 -6.68 -10.26 1.82
CA ILE A 42 -6.02 -9.15 1.12
C ILE A 42 -5.21 -9.71 -0.04
N LYS A 43 -5.58 -9.35 -1.26
CA LYS A 43 -4.93 -9.82 -2.50
C LYS A 43 -3.79 -8.94 -3.00
N GLY A 44 -3.73 -7.68 -2.54
CA GLY A 44 -2.73 -6.72 -3.03
C GLY A 44 -2.98 -6.24 -4.46
N ASP A 45 -4.24 -6.26 -4.88
CA ASP A 45 -4.72 -5.57 -6.07
C ASP A 45 -5.05 -4.10 -5.76
N THR A 46 -5.76 -3.41 -6.65
CA THR A 46 -6.18 -2.02 -6.45
C THR A 46 -7.46 -1.86 -5.62
N THR A 47 -7.88 -2.91 -4.91
CA THR A 47 -9.04 -2.86 -4.03
C THR A 47 -8.77 -1.91 -2.87
N ARG A 48 -9.68 -0.98 -2.65
CA ARG A 48 -9.66 -0.06 -1.52
C ARG A 48 -10.63 -0.51 -0.44
N TYR A 49 -10.14 -0.56 0.77
CA TYR A 49 -10.87 -1.03 1.93
C TYR A 49 -11.23 0.17 2.82
N PRO A 50 -12.52 0.47 3.04
CA PRO A 50 -12.93 1.56 3.90
C PRO A 50 -12.59 1.27 5.36
N VAL A 51 -12.12 2.30 6.06
CA VAL A 51 -11.72 2.21 7.47
C VAL A 51 -12.17 3.44 8.25
N LYS A 52 -12.18 3.32 9.59
CA LYS A 52 -12.42 4.45 10.48
C LYS A 52 -11.13 4.81 11.21
N LEU A 53 -10.75 6.07 11.19
CA LEU A 53 -9.60 6.57 11.94
C LEU A 53 -9.86 6.42 13.44
N VAL A 54 -8.87 5.88 14.16
CA VAL A 54 -8.82 5.84 15.63
C VAL A 54 -7.86 6.91 16.12
N GLU A 55 -6.64 6.90 15.56
CA GLU A 55 -5.55 7.76 16.01
C GLU A 55 -4.59 8.08 14.86
N LYS A 56 -4.09 9.31 14.80
CA LYS A 56 -2.91 9.70 14.06
C LYS A 56 -1.72 9.59 15.01
N VAL A 57 -0.78 8.67 14.71
CA VAL A 57 0.43 8.47 15.53
C VAL A 57 1.47 9.54 15.20
N ASP A 58 1.84 9.65 13.92
CA ASP A 58 2.82 10.60 13.40
C ASP A 58 2.51 10.98 11.93
N GLY A 59 3.53 11.42 11.17
CA GLY A 59 3.36 11.86 9.79
C GLY A 59 3.03 10.73 8.80
N ASP A 60 3.37 9.48 9.10
CA ASP A 60 3.21 8.33 8.19
C ASP A 60 2.69 7.05 8.85
N THR A 61 2.19 7.17 10.07
CA THR A 61 1.63 6.06 10.84
C THR A 61 0.31 6.45 11.49
N ILE A 62 -0.71 5.60 11.31
CA ILE A 62 -2.05 5.77 11.89
C ILE A 62 -2.54 4.48 12.52
N VAL A 63 -3.56 4.59 13.36
CA VAL A 63 -4.37 3.46 13.83
C VAL A 63 -5.79 3.63 13.30
N VAL A 64 -6.34 2.56 12.75
CA VAL A 64 -7.69 2.53 12.18
C VAL A 64 -8.49 1.35 12.72
N VAL A 65 -9.81 1.40 12.59
CA VAL A 65 -10.67 0.21 12.73
C VAL A 65 -10.83 -0.39 11.34
N PHE A 66 -10.38 -1.62 11.16
CA PHE A 66 -10.52 -2.43 9.97
C PHE A 66 -11.19 -3.75 10.34
N ASN A 67 -12.38 -4.00 9.79
CA ASN A 67 -13.22 -5.16 10.12
C ASN A 67 -13.38 -5.37 11.64
N ASN A 68 -13.85 -4.34 12.34
CA ASN A 68 -14.13 -4.32 13.79
C ASN A 68 -12.91 -4.53 14.73
N LYS A 69 -11.69 -4.51 14.20
CA LYS A 69 -10.46 -4.61 15.00
C LYS A 69 -9.54 -3.45 14.69
N GLN A 70 -8.76 -3.03 15.67
CA GLN A 70 -7.73 -2.02 15.44
C GLN A 70 -6.61 -2.59 14.57
N LEU A 71 -6.10 -1.75 13.67
CA LEU A 71 -5.00 -2.04 12.79
C LEU A 71 -4.06 -0.83 12.76
N LYS A 72 -2.80 -1.04 13.12
CA LYS A 72 -1.75 -0.03 12.95
C LYS A 72 -1.25 -0.07 11.53
N VAL A 73 -1.24 1.08 10.87
CA VAL A 73 -0.89 1.23 9.46
C VAL A 73 0.34 2.09 9.31
N ARG A 74 1.34 1.62 8.56
CA ARG A 74 2.52 2.37 8.10
C ARG A 74 2.38 2.64 6.60
N TYR A 75 2.58 3.88 6.22
CA TYR A 75 2.45 4.29 4.82
C TYR A 75 3.56 3.71 3.96
N LEU A 76 3.20 3.10 2.82
CA LEU A 76 4.15 2.55 1.85
C LEU A 76 4.92 3.65 1.12
N LEU A 77 6.18 3.36 0.81
CA LEU A 77 7.08 4.13 -0.06
C LEU A 77 7.46 5.52 0.46
N VAL A 78 7.01 5.93 1.63
CA VAL A 78 7.34 7.23 2.19
C VAL A 78 7.88 7.12 3.61
N ASP A 79 8.64 8.13 4.00
CA ASP A 79 9.11 8.34 5.37
C ASP A 79 8.95 9.82 5.71
N THR A 80 8.44 10.11 6.89
CA THR A 80 8.35 11.46 7.44
C THR A 80 9.38 11.65 8.55
N PRO A 81 9.81 12.89 8.84
CA PRO A 81 10.67 13.13 9.99
C PRO A 81 10.00 12.67 11.29
N GLU A 82 10.80 12.08 12.16
CA GLU A 82 10.36 11.40 13.37
C GLU A 82 9.86 12.36 14.45
N THR A 83 8.75 12.02 15.11
CA THR A 83 8.18 12.81 16.22
C THR A 83 8.00 12.04 17.52
N VAL A 84 7.81 10.70 17.46
CA VAL A 84 7.37 9.90 18.62
C VAL A 84 8.27 8.71 18.92
N LYS A 85 9.35 8.51 18.17
CA LYS A 85 10.21 7.33 18.35
C LYS A 85 11.04 7.45 19.63
N PRO A 86 10.94 6.50 20.57
CA PRO A 86 11.72 6.51 21.80
C PRO A 86 13.24 6.62 21.52
N GLY A 87 13.91 7.51 22.26
CA GLY A 87 15.36 7.72 22.13
C GLY A 87 15.80 8.56 20.92
N ILE A 88 14.87 9.09 20.14
CA ILE A 88 15.15 10.02 19.04
C ILE A 88 14.50 11.37 19.35
N SER A 89 15.28 12.44 19.25
CA SER A 89 14.72 13.80 19.36
C SER A 89 13.78 14.09 18.19
N VAL A 90 12.77 14.94 18.44
CA VAL A 90 11.86 15.41 17.40
C VAL A 90 12.68 16.03 16.27
N GLN A 91 12.49 15.51 15.07
CA GLN A 91 13.20 15.98 13.88
C GLN A 91 12.53 17.22 13.27
N LYS A 92 13.32 18.07 12.63
CA LYS A 92 12.81 19.23 11.89
C LYS A 92 11.77 18.80 10.87
N TYR A 93 10.65 19.49 10.81
CA TYR A 93 9.47 19.19 9.98
C TYR A 93 8.66 17.94 10.39
N GLY A 94 9.02 17.24 11.46
CA GLY A 94 8.23 16.15 12.00
C GLY A 94 6.85 16.58 12.50
N PRO A 95 6.77 17.62 13.36
CA PRO A 95 5.49 18.15 13.82
C PRO A 95 4.59 18.59 12.67
N GLU A 96 5.13 19.28 11.66
CA GLU A 96 4.39 19.75 10.49
C GLU A 96 3.89 18.59 9.62
N ALA A 97 4.70 17.54 9.44
CA ALA A 97 4.28 16.34 8.73
C ALA A 97 3.13 15.63 9.46
N SER A 98 3.26 15.48 10.77
CA SER A 98 2.25 14.90 11.64
C SER A 98 0.95 15.74 11.64
N GLU A 99 1.05 17.06 11.68
CA GLU A 99 -0.10 17.97 11.63
C GLU A 99 -0.83 17.87 10.30
N LEU A 100 -0.11 17.97 9.16
CA LEU A 100 -0.71 17.84 7.84
C LEU A 100 -1.43 16.49 7.66
N ASN A 101 -0.79 15.39 8.08
CA ASN A 101 -1.43 14.08 8.06
C ASN A 101 -2.73 14.07 8.86
N GLY A 102 -2.69 14.61 10.09
CA GLY A 102 -3.88 14.72 10.95
C GLY A 102 -4.99 15.58 10.34
N GLU A 103 -4.66 16.71 9.74
CA GLU A 103 -5.63 17.58 9.08
C GLU A 103 -6.31 16.92 7.88
N ILE A 104 -5.54 16.25 7.01
CA ILE A 104 -6.07 15.53 5.85
C ILE A 104 -7.08 14.47 6.31
N LEU A 105 -6.69 13.66 7.29
CA LEU A 105 -7.53 12.55 7.78
C LEU A 105 -8.76 13.03 8.55
N LYS A 106 -8.63 14.08 9.37
CA LYS A 106 -9.73 14.64 10.15
C LYS A 106 -10.80 15.30 9.27
N LYS A 107 -10.40 15.90 8.14
CA LYS A 107 -11.31 16.56 7.19
C LYS A 107 -11.99 15.55 6.24
N ALA A 108 -11.42 14.35 6.10
CA ALA A 108 -11.95 13.34 5.17
C ALA A 108 -13.27 12.74 5.66
N LYS A 109 -14.20 12.56 4.72
CA LYS A 109 -15.44 11.81 4.94
C LYS A 109 -15.21 10.30 4.81
N ASN A 110 -14.30 9.91 3.91
CA ASN A 110 -13.95 8.53 3.64
C ASN A 110 -12.44 8.34 3.72
N ILE A 111 -12.01 7.36 4.50
CA ILE A 111 -10.61 6.92 4.56
C ILE A 111 -10.56 5.48 4.08
N GLU A 112 -9.62 5.18 3.18
CA GLU A 112 -9.48 3.87 2.58
C GLU A 112 -8.02 3.42 2.58
N LEU A 113 -7.81 2.11 2.74
CA LEU A 113 -6.52 1.45 2.63
C LEU A 113 -6.44 0.68 1.31
N GLU A 114 -5.29 0.74 0.65
CA GLU A 114 -4.96 -0.09 -0.50
C GLU A 114 -3.63 -0.80 -0.23
N PHE A 115 -3.59 -2.12 -0.39
CA PHE A 115 -2.38 -2.91 -0.20
C PHE A 115 -1.66 -3.12 -1.53
N ASP A 116 -0.33 -3.14 -1.49
CA ASP A 116 0.43 -3.51 -2.68
C ASP A 116 0.54 -5.03 -2.85
N VAL A 117 1.24 -5.49 -3.89
CA VAL A 117 1.16 -6.87 -4.38
C VAL A 117 1.73 -7.91 -3.43
N TYR A 118 2.80 -7.63 -2.69
CA TYR A 118 3.54 -8.64 -1.95
C TYR A 118 3.50 -8.46 -0.43
N GLN A 119 4.18 -7.46 0.12
CA GLN A 119 4.31 -7.29 1.57
C GLN A 119 3.13 -6.52 2.16
N LYS A 120 2.36 -7.17 3.04
CA LYS A 120 1.17 -6.57 3.66
C LYS A 120 1.43 -6.05 5.07
N GLU A 121 2.53 -6.49 5.70
CA GLU A 121 2.88 -6.18 7.08
C GLU A 121 4.39 -6.07 7.24
N ASP A 122 4.85 -5.22 8.14
CA ASP A 122 6.26 -5.13 8.50
C ASP A 122 6.60 -5.97 9.75
N LYS A 123 7.88 -6.00 10.12
CA LYS A 123 8.37 -6.73 11.30
C LYS A 123 7.84 -6.24 12.65
N TYR A 124 7.14 -5.11 12.67
CA TYR A 124 6.50 -4.54 13.87
C TYR A 124 4.99 -4.74 13.87
N HIS A 125 4.48 -5.62 13.02
CA HIS A 125 3.06 -5.91 12.84
C HIS A 125 2.23 -4.69 12.46
N ARG A 126 2.81 -3.77 11.67
CA ARG A 126 2.08 -2.67 11.05
C ARG A 126 1.70 -3.04 9.63
N ALA A 127 0.43 -2.85 9.29
CA ALA A 127 -0.03 -3.03 7.91
C ALA A 127 0.64 -2.01 6.97
N LEU A 128 1.16 -2.46 5.85
CA LEU A 128 1.81 -1.63 4.84
C LEU A 128 0.80 -1.25 3.75
N CYS A 129 0.40 0.03 3.70
CA CYS A 129 -0.70 0.48 2.84
C CYS A 129 -0.39 1.80 2.15
N TYR A 130 -1.05 1.98 1.01
CA TYR A 130 -1.40 3.30 0.50
C TYR A 130 -2.67 3.76 1.19
N VAL A 131 -2.71 5.01 1.63
CA VAL A 131 -3.84 5.59 2.36
C VAL A 131 -4.48 6.69 1.53
N TYR A 132 -5.79 6.64 1.44
CA TYR A 132 -6.59 7.61 0.70
C TYR A 132 -7.56 8.32 1.62
N ALA A 133 -7.70 9.62 1.42
CA ALA A 133 -8.67 10.49 2.07
C ALA A 133 -9.53 11.14 0.98
N ASP A 134 -10.81 10.81 0.94
CA ASP A 134 -11.75 11.23 -0.11
C ASP A 134 -11.21 10.99 -1.53
N GLY A 135 -10.63 9.80 -1.72
CA GLY A 135 -10.06 9.35 -3.00
C GLY A 135 -8.69 9.91 -3.36
N LYS A 136 -8.11 10.83 -2.57
CA LYS A 136 -6.79 11.42 -2.79
C LYS A 136 -5.73 10.73 -1.93
N SER A 137 -4.58 10.38 -2.52
CA SER A 137 -3.47 9.76 -1.78
C SER A 137 -2.91 10.72 -0.71
N VAL A 138 -2.85 10.24 0.53
CA VAL A 138 -2.27 11.00 1.65
C VAL A 138 -0.75 11.12 1.47
N GLN A 139 -0.09 10.03 1.03
CA GLN A 139 1.36 10.04 0.76
C GLN A 139 1.73 11.08 -0.30
N GLU A 140 0.95 11.16 -1.39
CA GLU A 140 1.21 12.13 -2.45
C GLU A 140 1.09 13.57 -1.94
N GLN A 141 0.11 13.85 -1.10
CA GLN A 141 -0.07 15.18 -0.49
C GLN A 141 1.12 15.55 0.42
N LEU A 142 1.59 14.62 1.26
CA LEU A 142 2.77 14.82 2.11
C LEU A 142 4.04 15.05 1.28
N LEU A 143 4.23 14.28 0.19
CA LEU A 143 5.36 14.44 -0.73
C LEU A 143 5.35 15.79 -1.44
N ILE A 144 4.19 16.24 -1.95
CA ILE A 144 4.04 17.56 -2.60
C ILE A 144 4.31 18.69 -1.64
N ALA A 145 3.92 18.54 -0.37
CA ALA A 145 4.22 19.50 0.70
C ALA A 145 5.71 19.52 1.07
N GLY A 146 6.51 18.53 0.67
CA GLY A 146 7.89 18.37 1.08
C GLY A 146 8.04 17.96 2.55
N LEU A 147 7.02 17.31 3.11
CA LEU A 147 6.97 16.82 4.49
C LEU A 147 7.17 15.31 4.60
N ALA A 148 7.40 14.66 3.47
CA ALA A 148 7.83 13.27 3.36
C ALA A 148 8.89 13.12 2.27
N GLU A 149 9.69 12.07 2.37
CA GLU A 149 10.61 11.62 1.32
C GLU A 149 10.26 10.19 0.88
N ILE A 150 10.65 9.83 -0.36
CA ILE A 150 10.51 8.45 -0.83
C ILE A 150 11.57 7.60 -0.14
N LYS A 151 11.12 6.53 0.53
CA LYS A 151 11.99 5.61 1.27
C LYS A 151 11.42 4.19 1.30
N TYR A 152 12.23 3.23 1.71
CA TYR A 152 11.84 1.82 1.85
C TYR A 152 11.25 1.22 0.57
N VAL A 153 11.80 1.64 -0.58
CA VAL A 153 11.41 1.11 -1.89
C VAL A 153 11.86 -0.35 -1.99
N LYS A 154 10.90 -1.26 -2.13
CA LYS A 154 11.17 -2.70 -2.22
C LYS A 154 10.26 -3.32 -3.28
N GLU A 155 10.85 -3.84 -4.34
CA GLU A 155 10.10 -4.58 -5.35
C GLU A 155 9.46 -5.86 -4.76
N PRO A 156 8.26 -6.23 -5.19
CA PRO A 156 7.44 -5.59 -6.23
C PRO A 156 6.46 -4.53 -5.70
N ASP A 157 6.54 -4.11 -4.43
CA ASP A 157 5.62 -3.18 -3.76
C ASP A 157 5.93 -1.72 -4.14
N THR A 158 5.79 -1.40 -5.42
CA THR A 158 6.19 -0.11 -6.00
C THR A 158 5.15 0.50 -6.93
N ARG A 159 3.87 0.10 -6.79
CA ARG A 159 2.77 0.48 -7.69
C ARG A 159 2.72 1.99 -7.98
N TYR A 160 2.85 2.83 -6.96
CA TYR A 160 2.76 4.29 -7.10
C TYR A 160 4.11 5.00 -7.06
N LEU A 161 5.25 4.30 -7.12
CA LEU A 161 6.58 4.91 -7.03
C LEU A 161 6.80 6.00 -8.08
N LYS A 162 6.34 5.80 -9.33
CA LYS A 162 6.48 6.80 -10.41
C LYS A 162 5.69 8.08 -10.11
N THR A 163 4.48 7.95 -9.58
CA THR A 163 3.64 9.08 -9.17
C THR A 163 4.27 9.83 -7.99
N PHE A 164 4.73 9.09 -6.98
CA PHE A 164 5.38 9.67 -5.80
C PHE A 164 6.70 10.39 -6.14
N LYS A 165 7.50 9.86 -7.09
CA LYS A 165 8.68 10.57 -7.59
C LYS A 165 8.32 11.92 -8.22
N LYS A 166 7.22 12.00 -8.98
CA LYS A 166 6.74 13.28 -9.53
C LYS A 166 6.32 14.24 -8.42
N ALA A 167 5.56 13.77 -7.43
CA ALA A 167 5.13 14.56 -6.27
C ALA A 167 6.32 15.12 -5.48
N GLN A 168 7.32 14.29 -5.18
CA GLN A 168 8.54 14.72 -4.50
C GLN A 168 9.34 15.74 -5.32
N ASN A 169 9.41 15.56 -6.65
CA ASN A 169 10.10 16.52 -7.51
C ASN A 169 9.43 17.90 -7.52
N ILE A 170 8.11 17.98 -7.39
CA ILE A 170 7.40 19.25 -7.21
C ILE A 170 7.87 19.94 -5.94
N ALA A 171 7.97 19.23 -4.82
CA ALA A 171 8.47 19.78 -3.58
C ALA A 171 9.93 20.28 -3.70
N LYS A 172 10.81 19.48 -4.32
CA LYS A 172 12.20 19.81 -4.57
C LYS A 172 12.37 21.07 -5.42
N SER A 173 11.65 21.12 -6.55
CA SER A 173 11.72 22.27 -7.46
C SER A 173 11.24 23.57 -6.82
N ASN A 174 10.30 23.47 -5.86
CA ASN A 174 9.76 24.61 -5.13
C ASN A 174 10.44 24.85 -3.78
N LYS A 175 11.51 24.12 -3.45
CA LYS A 175 12.27 24.21 -2.19
C LYS A 175 11.37 24.19 -0.95
N ARG A 176 10.43 23.23 -0.91
CA ARG A 176 9.45 23.11 0.18
C ARG A 176 10.03 22.30 1.34
N ASN A 177 9.90 22.81 2.56
CA ASN A 177 10.18 22.12 3.83
C ASN A 177 11.49 21.32 3.82
N LEU A 178 11.47 19.97 3.72
CA LEU A 178 12.67 19.12 3.67
C LEU A 178 13.66 19.50 2.57
N TRP A 179 13.23 20.23 1.56
CA TRP A 179 13.99 20.60 0.37
C TRP A 179 14.35 22.08 0.32
N SER A 180 14.10 22.83 1.43
CA SER A 180 14.45 24.27 1.57
C SER A 180 15.94 24.48 1.81
#